data_dc1e0666f1473db2fbe5ce4e17ac8687
#
_entry.id   dc1e0666f1473db2fbe5ce4e17ac8687
#
_cell.length_a   1.000
_cell.length_b   1.000
_cell.length_c   1.000
_cell.angle_alpha   90.00
_cell.angle_beta   90.00
_cell.angle_gamma   90.00
#
_symmetry.space_group_name_H-M   'P 1'
#
loop_
_entity.id
_entity.type
_entity.pdbx_description
1 polymer ?
#
loop_
_entity_poly.entity_id
_entity_poly.type
_entity_poly.pdbx_seq_one_letter_code
_entity_poly.pdbx_strand_id
1 'polypeptide(L)'
;MTQQKAQLKKQYYPINDTFKSYLEKYKRLTKTRVFYDDLLRFQGSVGVFDKEEKDTLWVRLYYNEFEKEELDYNLKKIYTLLHSDGDETNLEHLNVDYIDFCTFGNSKPFRIKIRNILNDNYTHFYVKKADASRIFGLELEHIISPNTINFLVFEDT
;
A
#
# COMPACT_ATOMS: atom_id res chain seq x y z
N MET A 1 -1.90 0.02 41.98
CA MET A 1 -2.80 -0.58 40.98
C MET A 1 -2.72 0.25 39.70
N THR A 2 -1.95 -0.22 38.74
CA THR A 2 -1.86 0.35 37.41
C THR A 2 -3.08 -0.15 36.62
N GLN A 3 -4.07 0.72 36.44
CA GLN A 3 -5.16 0.46 35.52
C GLN A 3 -4.57 0.44 34.11
N GLN A 4 -4.41 -0.73 33.56
CA GLN A 4 -4.25 -0.88 32.10
C GLN A 4 -5.52 -0.29 31.48
N LYS A 5 -5.39 0.89 30.87
CA LYS A 5 -6.41 1.41 29.95
C LYS A 5 -6.52 0.38 28.83
N ALA A 6 -7.60 -0.38 28.84
CA ALA A 6 -7.96 -1.24 27.71
C ALA A 6 -7.99 -0.35 26.46
N GLN A 7 -7.06 -0.54 25.55
CA GLN A 7 -7.07 0.12 24.26
C GLN A 7 -8.34 -0.36 23.56
N LEU A 8 -9.33 0.52 23.44
CA LEU A 8 -10.55 0.27 22.66
C LEU A 8 -10.12 -0.08 21.24
N LYS A 9 -10.24 -1.36 20.88
CA LYS A 9 -9.96 -1.84 19.54
C LYS A 9 -10.90 -1.12 18.57
N LYS A 10 -10.35 -0.42 17.59
CA LYS A 10 -11.13 0.31 16.58
C LYS A 10 -12.09 -0.67 15.90
N GLN A 11 -13.38 -0.30 15.83
CA GLN A 11 -14.39 -1.11 15.16
C GLN A 11 -14.09 -1.20 13.67
N TYR A 12 -14.18 -2.42 13.13
CA TYR A 12 -14.05 -2.70 11.71
C TYR A 12 -15.40 -2.61 11.01
N TYR A 13 -15.46 -1.85 9.92
CA TYR A 13 -16.64 -1.70 9.08
C TYR A 13 -16.38 -2.34 7.71
N PRO A 14 -16.98 -3.50 7.40
CA PRO A 14 -16.82 -4.13 6.11
C PRO A 14 -17.42 -3.27 4.99
N ILE A 15 -16.86 -3.39 3.79
CA ILE A 15 -17.39 -2.75 2.59
C ILE A 15 -18.67 -3.50 2.20
N ASN A 16 -19.82 -2.82 2.24
CA ASN A 16 -21.08 -3.38 1.80
C ASN A 16 -21.24 -3.30 0.27
N ASP A 17 -22.26 -4.00 -0.27
CA ASP A 17 -22.48 -4.08 -1.72
C ASP A 17 -22.76 -2.72 -2.35
N THR A 18 -23.48 -1.84 -1.65
CA THR A 18 -23.78 -0.49 -2.14
C THR A 18 -22.50 0.33 -2.30
N PHE A 19 -21.64 0.30 -1.30
CA PHE A 19 -20.36 1.02 -1.36
C PHE A 19 -19.41 0.40 -2.37
N LYS A 20 -19.39 -0.92 -2.49
CA LYS A 20 -18.61 -1.62 -3.51
C LYS A 20 -19.03 -1.20 -4.92
N SER A 21 -20.34 -1.14 -5.19
CA SER A 21 -20.87 -0.68 -6.49
C SER A 21 -20.49 0.77 -6.78
N TYR A 22 -20.47 1.63 -5.77
CA TYR A 22 -19.97 2.99 -5.88
C TYR A 22 -18.49 3.03 -6.26
N LEU A 23 -17.65 2.27 -5.56
CA LEU A 23 -16.21 2.21 -5.83
C LEU A 23 -15.92 1.67 -7.25
N GLU A 24 -16.68 0.69 -7.70
CA GLU A 24 -16.58 0.15 -9.05
C GLU A 24 -16.92 1.20 -10.10
N LYS A 25 -18.03 1.92 -9.92
CA LYS A 25 -18.48 3.01 -10.79
C LYS A 25 -17.40 4.08 -10.98
N TYR A 26 -16.70 4.43 -9.92
CA TYR A 26 -15.66 5.46 -9.92
C TYR A 26 -14.24 4.90 -10.15
N LYS A 27 -14.14 3.64 -10.60
CA LYS A 27 -12.87 2.97 -10.92
C LYS A 27 -11.86 2.93 -9.75
N ARG A 28 -12.37 2.76 -8.53
CA ARG A 28 -11.54 2.62 -7.32
C ARG A 28 -11.17 1.17 -7.03
N LEU A 29 -11.87 0.20 -7.63
CA LEU A 29 -11.57 -1.22 -7.45
C LEU A 29 -10.54 -1.70 -8.46
N THR A 30 -9.69 -2.61 -8.03
CA THR A 30 -8.78 -3.35 -8.92
C THR A 30 -9.00 -4.84 -8.77
N LYS A 31 -8.75 -5.58 -9.85
CA LYS A 31 -8.70 -7.05 -9.87
C LYS A 31 -7.27 -7.57 -9.65
N THR A 32 -6.28 -6.69 -9.67
CA THR A 32 -4.89 -7.07 -9.40
C THR A 32 -4.74 -7.43 -7.94
N ARG A 33 -4.30 -8.65 -7.68
CA ARG A 33 -4.16 -9.17 -6.32
C ARG A 33 -3.02 -8.47 -5.59
N VAL A 34 -3.37 -7.73 -4.56
CA VAL A 34 -2.44 -7.19 -3.58
C VAL A 34 -3.10 -7.26 -2.21
N PHE A 35 -2.72 -8.23 -1.40
CA PHE A 35 -3.20 -8.34 -0.03
C PHE A 35 -2.15 -7.80 0.94
N TYR A 36 -2.59 -7.01 1.90
CA TYR A 36 -1.76 -6.57 3.02
C TYR A 36 -1.14 -7.77 3.75
N ASP A 37 -1.92 -8.82 3.99
CA ASP A 37 -1.46 -10.02 4.69
C ASP A 37 -0.42 -10.82 3.88
N ASP A 38 -0.45 -10.76 2.54
CA ASP A 38 0.59 -11.37 1.69
C ASP A 38 1.94 -10.65 1.86
N LEU A 39 1.91 -9.33 2.02
CA LEU A 39 3.12 -8.53 2.29
C LEU A 39 3.73 -8.81 3.66
N LEU A 40 2.95 -9.30 4.61
CA LEU A 40 3.45 -9.71 5.93
C LEU A 40 4.25 -11.03 5.91
N ARG A 41 4.23 -11.77 4.81
CA ARG A 41 4.94 -13.06 4.68
C ARG A 41 6.41 -12.90 4.27
N PHE A 42 7.08 -11.89 4.77
CA PHE A 42 8.50 -11.70 4.55
C PHE A 42 9.35 -12.69 5.37
N GLN A 43 10.54 -13.03 4.85
CA GLN A 43 11.47 -13.95 5.52
C GLN A 43 12.47 -13.25 6.42
N GLY A 44 12.78 -12.01 6.13
CA GLY A 44 13.73 -11.24 6.90
C GLY A 44 13.49 -9.74 6.76
N SER A 45 14.07 -8.99 7.67
CA SER A 45 14.00 -7.53 7.67
C SER A 45 15.28 -6.91 8.18
N VAL A 46 15.58 -5.70 7.70
CA VAL A 46 16.71 -4.89 8.13
C VAL A 46 16.22 -3.49 8.45
N GLY A 47 16.65 -2.93 9.56
CA GLY A 47 16.34 -1.55 9.96
C GLY A 47 16.80 -0.54 8.91
N VAL A 48 15.99 0.50 8.70
CA VAL A 48 16.33 1.63 7.83
C VAL A 48 16.68 2.82 8.72
N PHE A 49 17.90 3.30 8.57
CA PHE A 49 18.42 4.45 9.32
C PHE A 49 18.51 5.69 8.42
N ASP A 50 18.32 6.85 9.00
CA ASP A 50 18.49 8.11 8.29
C ASP A 50 19.98 8.48 8.13
N LYS A 51 20.25 9.64 7.54
CA LYS A 51 21.61 10.15 7.32
C LYS A 51 22.37 10.45 8.62
N GLU A 52 21.64 10.59 9.73
CA GLU A 52 22.19 10.85 11.06
C GLU A 52 22.28 9.57 11.91
N GLU A 53 22.13 8.39 11.28
CA GLU A 53 22.15 7.08 11.92
C GLU A 53 21.03 6.86 12.96
N LYS A 54 19.94 7.62 12.86
CA LYS A 54 18.76 7.43 13.70
C LYS A 54 17.82 6.40 13.07
N ASP A 55 17.22 5.57 13.91
CA ASP A 55 16.19 4.62 13.49
C ASP A 55 14.96 5.35 12.96
N THR A 56 14.60 5.06 11.72
CA THR A 56 13.43 5.65 11.06
C THR A 56 12.13 4.97 11.44
N LEU A 57 12.17 3.86 12.19
CA LEU A 57 11.04 2.96 12.50
C LEU A 57 10.49 2.24 11.26
N TRP A 58 11.17 2.34 10.12
CA TRP A 58 10.94 1.52 8.95
C TRP A 58 11.93 0.36 8.92
N VAL A 59 11.45 -0.79 8.46
CA VAL A 59 12.30 -1.95 8.19
C VAL A 59 12.16 -2.35 6.73
N ARG A 60 13.28 -2.66 6.10
CA ARG A 60 13.32 -3.16 4.73
C ARG A 60 13.12 -4.66 4.73
N LEU A 61 12.20 -5.12 3.89
CA LEU A 61 11.75 -6.50 3.88
C LEU A 61 12.42 -7.33 2.79
N TYR A 62 12.61 -8.62 3.08
CA TYR A 62 13.12 -9.61 2.15
C TYR A 62 12.15 -10.78 2.06
N TYR A 63 11.85 -11.19 0.83
CA TYR A 63 10.90 -12.25 0.51
C TYR A 63 11.60 -13.44 -0.13
N ASN A 64 10.95 -14.60 -0.10
CA ASN A 64 11.34 -15.75 -0.91
C ASN A 64 11.30 -15.37 -2.42
N GLU A 65 12.26 -15.85 -3.20
CA GLU A 65 12.40 -15.47 -4.62
C GLU A 65 11.13 -15.74 -5.44
N PHE A 66 10.47 -16.87 -5.22
CA PHE A 66 9.24 -17.22 -5.94
C PHE A 66 8.07 -16.31 -5.58
N GLU A 67 7.90 -16.03 -4.29
CA GLU A 67 6.85 -15.10 -3.85
C GLU A 67 7.15 -13.68 -4.29
N LYS A 68 8.42 -13.29 -4.29
CA LYS A 68 8.87 -11.96 -4.72
C LYS A 68 8.57 -11.69 -6.19
N GLU A 69 8.76 -12.65 -7.07
CA GLU A 69 8.52 -12.48 -8.51
C GLU A 69 7.05 -12.15 -8.78
N GLU A 70 6.11 -12.91 -8.22
CA GLU A 70 4.67 -12.65 -8.34
C GLU A 70 4.28 -11.34 -7.67
N LEU A 71 4.81 -11.08 -6.47
CA LEU A 71 4.54 -9.87 -5.72
C LEU A 71 5.01 -8.62 -6.48
N ASP A 72 6.24 -8.62 -6.97
CA ASP A 72 6.80 -7.51 -7.73
C ASP A 72 6.01 -7.25 -9.02
N TYR A 73 5.58 -8.29 -9.70
CA TYR A 73 4.73 -8.16 -10.90
C TYR A 73 3.40 -7.47 -10.58
N ASN A 74 2.71 -7.92 -9.54
CA ASN A 74 1.45 -7.32 -9.12
C ASN A 74 1.62 -5.87 -8.63
N LEU A 75 2.69 -5.58 -7.89
CA LEU A 75 2.99 -4.22 -7.44
C LEU A 75 3.29 -3.28 -8.61
N LYS A 76 4.00 -3.73 -9.62
CA LYS A 76 4.23 -2.96 -10.85
C LYS A 76 2.92 -2.69 -11.61
N LYS A 77 2.01 -3.64 -11.68
CA LYS A 77 0.68 -3.44 -12.27
C LYS A 77 -0.14 -2.41 -11.49
N ILE A 78 -0.14 -2.48 -10.18
CA ILE A 78 -0.80 -1.46 -9.32
C ILE A 78 -0.21 -0.07 -9.60
N TYR A 79 1.11 0.03 -9.71
CA TYR A 79 1.77 1.28 -10.05
C TYR A 79 1.26 1.85 -11.38
N THR A 80 1.15 1.03 -12.43
CA THR A 80 0.64 1.50 -13.73
C THR A 80 -0.81 1.99 -13.64
N LEU A 81 -1.65 1.31 -12.86
CA LEU A 81 -3.03 1.74 -12.63
C LEU A 81 -3.13 3.08 -11.88
N LEU A 82 -2.21 3.34 -10.96
CA LEU A 82 -2.19 4.58 -10.19
C LEU A 82 -1.61 5.78 -10.96
N HIS A 83 -0.67 5.54 -11.88
CA HIS A 83 0.15 6.60 -12.49
C HIS A 83 0.04 6.72 -14.01
N SER A 84 -0.47 5.71 -14.70
CA SER A 84 -0.52 5.68 -16.18
C SER A 84 -1.80 5.06 -16.74
N ASP A 85 -2.90 5.12 -16.00
CA ASP A 85 -4.20 4.55 -16.38
C ASP A 85 -4.13 3.07 -16.81
N GLY A 86 -3.19 2.31 -16.24
CA GLY A 86 -3.00 0.89 -16.56
C GLY A 86 -2.22 0.63 -17.85
N ASP A 87 -1.51 1.63 -18.37
CA ASP A 87 -0.60 1.41 -19.49
C ASP A 87 0.59 0.54 -19.06
N GLU A 88 0.60 -0.70 -19.55
CA GLU A 88 1.62 -1.70 -19.25
C GLU A 88 2.78 -1.71 -20.26
N THR A 89 2.81 -0.78 -21.23
CA THR A 89 3.83 -0.74 -22.31
C THR A 89 5.25 -0.74 -21.75
N ASN A 90 5.47 -0.06 -20.63
CA ASN A 90 6.78 0.08 -19.99
C ASN A 90 6.94 -0.79 -18.74
N LEU A 91 6.07 -1.77 -18.54
CA LEU A 91 6.08 -2.61 -17.33
C LEU A 91 7.43 -3.30 -17.10
N GLU A 92 8.08 -3.76 -18.17
CA GLU A 92 9.39 -4.41 -18.14
C GLU A 92 10.53 -3.47 -17.67
N HIS A 93 10.32 -2.15 -17.82
CA HIS A 93 11.28 -1.13 -17.40
C HIS A 93 11.06 -0.64 -15.97
N LEU A 94 10.04 -1.16 -15.29
CA LEU A 94 9.78 -0.88 -13.89
C LEU A 94 10.48 -1.90 -13.00
N ASN A 95 11.03 -1.43 -11.90
CA ASN A 95 11.65 -2.25 -10.88
C ASN A 95 11.10 -1.91 -9.50
N VAL A 96 10.78 -2.91 -8.73
CA VAL A 96 10.50 -2.76 -7.29
C VAL A 96 11.83 -2.72 -6.57
N ASP A 97 12.30 -1.52 -6.23
CA ASP A 97 13.58 -1.35 -5.58
C ASP A 97 13.57 -1.88 -4.14
N TYR A 98 12.50 -1.62 -3.42
CA TYR A 98 12.30 -2.15 -2.07
C TYR A 98 10.85 -2.09 -1.62
N ILE A 99 10.58 -2.88 -0.61
CA ILE A 99 9.37 -2.87 0.19
C ILE A 99 9.79 -2.63 1.64
N ASP A 100 9.36 -1.51 2.21
CA ASP A 100 9.60 -1.16 3.60
C ASP A 100 8.30 -1.26 4.40
N PHE A 101 8.41 -1.67 5.66
CA PHE A 101 7.30 -1.81 6.59
C PHE A 101 7.47 -0.85 7.76
N CYS A 102 6.42 -0.09 8.07
CA CYS A 102 6.42 0.80 9.22
C CYS A 102 6.05 0.02 10.49
N THR A 103 6.98 -0.06 11.43
CA THR A 103 6.79 -0.78 12.70
C THR A 103 6.02 0.03 13.74
N PHE A 104 5.80 1.31 13.46
CA PHE A 104 5.18 2.25 14.38
C PHE A 104 3.76 2.65 13.94
N GLY A 105 2.91 2.92 14.93
CA GLY A 105 1.54 3.40 14.72
C GLY A 105 0.53 2.28 14.48
N ASN A 106 -0.72 2.68 14.26
CA ASN A 106 -1.85 1.74 14.17
C ASN A 106 -2.04 1.15 12.77
N SER A 107 -1.74 1.91 11.72
CA SER A 107 -1.97 1.46 10.34
C SER A 107 -0.86 0.58 9.79
N LYS A 108 0.36 0.72 10.32
CA LYS A 108 1.56 -0.04 9.92
C LYS A 108 1.63 -0.27 8.40
N PRO A 109 1.76 0.79 7.59
CA PRO A 109 1.75 0.68 6.15
C PRO A 109 3.02 0.02 5.61
N PHE A 110 2.88 -0.61 4.44
CA PHE A 110 4.02 -0.88 3.58
C PHE A 110 4.27 0.31 2.67
N ARG A 111 5.52 0.64 2.43
CA ARG A 111 5.97 1.63 1.45
C ARG A 111 6.74 0.92 0.35
N ILE A 112 6.28 1.05 -0.87
CA ILE A 112 6.86 0.40 -2.03
C ILE A 112 7.53 1.47 -2.90
N LYS A 113 8.82 1.28 -3.23
CA LYS A 113 9.52 2.12 -4.19
C LYS A 113 9.52 1.45 -5.55
N ILE A 114 8.94 2.10 -6.53
CA ILE A 114 9.00 1.70 -7.94
C ILE A 114 9.88 2.69 -8.68
N ARG A 115 10.85 2.18 -9.43
CA ARG A 115 11.77 2.96 -10.24
C ARG A 115 11.70 2.55 -11.71
N ASN A 116 11.74 3.53 -12.60
CA ASN A 116 11.93 3.27 -14.02
C ASN A 116 13.44 3.15 -14.29
N ILE A 117 13.88 1.98 -14.75
CA ILE A 117 15.29 1.69 -14.98
C ILE A 117 15.90 2.44 -16.16
N LEU A 118 15.08 3.02 -17.05
CA LEU A 118 15.57 3.76 -18.21
C LEU A 118 15.99 5.19 -17.85
N ASN A 119 15.37 5.81 -16.86
CA ASN A 119 15.58 7.21 -16.50
C ASN A 119 15.80 7.46 -15.02
N ASP A 120 15.82 6.40 -14.20
CA ASP A 120 15.98 6.43 -12.74
C ASP A 120 14.89 7.23 -11.98
N ASN A 121 13.84 7.66 -12.64
CA ASN A 121 12.70 8.26 -11.96
C ASN A 121 12.01 7.23 -11.07
N TYR A 122 11.66 7.63 -9.87
CA TYR A 122 11.00 6.73 -8.91
C TYR A 122 9.82 7.41 -8.22
N THR A 123 8.94 6.58 -7.71
CA THR A 123 7.78 6.98 -6.91
C THR A 123 7.56 5.97 -5.80
N HIS A 124 6.99 6.43 -4.71
CA HIS A 124 6.51 5.57 -3.65
C HIS A 124 4.99 5.47 -3.69
N PHE A 125 4.49 4.29 -3.40
CA PHE A 125 3.08 4.13 -3.01
C PHE A 125 2.97 3.27 -1.75
N TYR A 126 1.82 3.32 -1.12
CA TYR A 126 1.61 2.73 0.19
C TYR A 126 0.48 1.70 0.14
N VAL A 127 0.69 0.58 0.82
CA VAL A 127 -0.33 -0.47 0.98
C VAL A 127 -0.75 -0.52 2.44
N LYS A 128 -2.03 -0.45 2.66
CA LYS A 128 -2.64 -0.48 4.00
C LYS A 128 -3.83 -1.41 4.01
N LYS A 129 -4.09 -2.04 5.14
CA LYS A 129 -5.37 -2.67 5.38
C LYS A 129 -6.42 -1.57 5.61
N ALA A 130 -7.56 -1.67 4.92
CA ALA A 130 -8.58 -0.64 4.95
C ALA A 130 -9.98 -1.22 5.11
N ASP A 131 -10.74 -0.65 6.01
CA ASP A 131 -12.19 -0.87 6.11
C ASP A 131 -12.97 0.20 5.34
N ALA A 132 -14.29 0.05 5.28
CA ALA A 132 -15.17 1.00 4.60
C ALA A 132 -15.00 2.44 5.11
N SER A 133 -14.76 2.64 6.40
CA SER A 133 -14.63 3.99 6.96
C SER A 133 -13.37 4.72 6.49
N ARG A 134 -12.26 3.99 6.32
CA ARG A 134 -11.01 4.56 5.79
C ARG A 134 -11.14 4.91 4.31
N ILE A 135 -11.74 4.02 3.54
CA ILE A 135 -11.96 4.23 2.10
C ILE A 135 -12.92 5.39 1.88
N PHE A 136 -13.98 5.47 2.67
CA PHE A 136 -14.90 6.61 2.65
C PHE A 136 -14.20 7.94 2.96
N GLY A 137 -13.27 7.95 3.93
CA GLY A 137 -12.45 9.12 4.23
C GLY A 137 -11.61 9.59 3.04
N LEU A 138 -11.01 8.66 2.29
CA LEU A 138 -10.26 8.98 1.06
C LEU A 138 -11.18 9.55 -0.04
N GLU A 139 -12.37 9.00 -0.23
CA GLU A 139 -13.36 9.54 -1.16
C GLU A 139 -13.83 10.94 -0.75
N LEU A 140 -14.04 11.17 0.53
CA LEU A 140 -14.42 12.49 1.06
C LEU A 140 -13.33 13.53 0.76
N GLU A 141 -12.07 13.18 0.87
CA GLU A 141 -10.93 14.03 0.49
C GLU A 141 -11.01 14.50 -0.97
N HIS A 142 -11.41 13.63 -1.89
CA HIS A 142 -11.62 13.99 -3.30
C HIS A 142 -12.70 15.06 -3.51
N ILE A 143 -13.65 15.18 -2.59
CA ILE A 143 -14.77 16.13 -2.66
C ILE A 143 -14.36 17.49 -2.07
N ILE A 144 -13.63 17.49 -0.97
CA ILE A 144 -13.41 18.68 -0.15
C ILE A 144 -11.99 19.24 -0.24
N SER A 145 -11.01 18.48 -0.71
CA SER A 145 -9.60 18.88 -0.76
C SER A 145 -9.14 19.15 -2.20
N PRO A 146 -8.36 20.21 -2.44
CA PRO A 146 -7.69 20.42 -3.72
C PRO A 146 -6.53 19.43 -3.94
N ASN A 147 -6.03 18.79 -2.89
CA ASN A 147 -4.94 17.82 -2.93
C ASN A 147 -5.53 16.42 -2.84
N THR A 148 -5.77 15.79 -3.98
CA THR A 148 -6.32 14.45 -4.05
C THR A 148 -5.23 13.39 -4.04
N ILE A 149 -5.49 12.26 -3.38
CA ILE A 149 -4.63 11.08 -3.37
C ILE A 149 -5.28 10.02 -4.26
N ASN A 150 -4.57 9.55 -5.26
CA ASN A 150 -5.02 8.41 -6.04
C ASN A 150 -4.94 7.14 -5.20
N PHE A 151 -6.00 6.35 -5.23
CA PHE A 151 -6.02 5.08 -4.51
C PHE A 151 -6.82 4.02 -5.28
N LEU A 152 -6.49 2.78 -5.00
CA LEU A 152 -7.19 1.60 -5.49
C LEU A 152 -7.50 0.70 -4.30
N VAL A 153 -8.56 -0.08 -4.44
CA VAL A 153 -9.01 -1.03 -3.43
C VAL A 153 -9.06 -2.43 -4.04
N PHE A 154 -8.41 -3.37 -3.38
CA PHE A 154 -8.55 -4.80 -3.62
C PHE A 154 -9.01 -5.45 -2.32
N GLU A 155 -10.29 -5.87 -2.28
CA GLU A 155 -10.96 -6.38 -1.07
C GLU A 155 -10.82 -5.41 0.12
N ASP A 156 -10.02 -5.73 1.14
CA ASP A 156 -9.79 -4.92 2.35
C ASP A 156 -8.37 -4.30 2.41
N THR A 157 -7.74 -4.17 1.25
CA THR A 157 -6.38 -3.62 1.09
C THR A 157 -6.37 -2.40 0.21
#